data_c63bc77cbaa797c8f6659a6bc5a4df15
#
_entry.id   c63bc77cbaa797c8f6659a6bc5a4df15
#
_cell.length_a   1.000
_cell.length_b   1.000
_cell.length_c   1.000
_cell.angle_alpha   90.00
_cell.angle_beta   90.00
_cell.angle_gamma   90.00
#
_symmetry.space_group_name_H-M   'P 1'
#
loop_
_entity.id
_entity.type
_entity.pdbx_description
1 polymer ?
#
loop_
_entity_poly.entity_id
_entity_poly.type
_entity_poly.pdbx_seq_one_letter_code
_entity_poly.pdbx_strand_id
1 'polypeptide(L)'
;MLKGIIGAVFLAVVCTCLYGQQQSITTFIKEEAPVEVIPGMFTTYRSDKHIYWEIPDSLIGREFAVTTTILTAPARPDRDMEKKFGYAGDMIGPVFFSFRKQGDELWMMDPQYERVIENPEGTYAKIAAQRGNERLYKILPIKARNQGSSLIEIGEVLKDFPLFTLDIVSFDLLIGTRLREKDYIKEIKGYDNRLLIHASRVYRSSSMKIPGKPVAPPYIGDWDTGICIKLLSKRPLEAVAANTGAYFSISKECFQGNQPAIRKSVVKRWRLEIRAEDEERYMRGELVEPIQPIIFYIDRNTPEKYIDCIIEAVRDWRPAFEKAGFKNAIDARLAPTVEEDPDFSIYDSTYPFISWKISGQNNAYGPTPCEPRSGEIIACHIGIFCSVLNLEQKWYFAQCGANDPQAWNIELPDSLQYEQIKQVLTHEVGHTLGLEHNFLGSSHYSIDQLRDNDFLSQYSIGSSIMDYVRCNYALRPQDKVDLRNRRVRVGEYDKWAIEWGYRIFPGKDASEREKNRTLWNQEKQKDPSLHFSGR
;
A
#
# COMPACT_ATOMS: atom_id res chain seq x y z
N MET A 1 51.81 -15.45 -81.92
CA MET A 1 50.62 -16.03 -81.37
C MET A 1 50.98 -16.54 -79.97
N LEU A 2 50.72 -15.76 -78.99
CA LEU A 2 50.92 -16.13 -77.59
C LEU A 2 49.63 -15.83 -76.82
N LYS A 3 49.00 -16.87 -76.38
CA LYS A 3 47.86 -16.74 -75.49
C LYS A 3 48.36 -16.69 -74.03
N GLY A 4 48.14 -15.57 -73.36
CA GLY A 4 48.42 -15.44 -71.95
C GLY A 4 47.15 -15.82 -71.18
N ILE A 5 47.27 -16.73 -70.20
CA ILE A 5 46.27 -17.14 -69.25
C ILE A 5 46.43 -16.23 -68.05
N ILE A 6 45.40 -15.40 -67.79
CA ILE A 6 45.28 -14.61 -66.57
C ILE A 6 44.50 -15.42 -65.56
N GLY A 7 45.19 -15.95 -64.55
CA GLY A 7 44.55 -16.61 -63.40
C GLY A 7 43.98 -15.59 -62.43
N ALA A 8 42.68 -15.52 -62.28
CA ALA A 8 42.03 -14.73 -61.26
C ALA A 8 42.07 -15.49 -59.91
N VAL A 9 42.85 -14.95 -58.98
CA VAL A 9 42.82 -15.38 -57.58
C VAL A 9 41.61 -14.72 -56.90
N PHE A 10 40.57 -15.52 -56.63
CA PHE A 10 39.43 -15.11 -55.78
C PHE A 10 39.89 -15.14 -54.33
N LEU A 11 40.15 -13.97 -53.76
CA LEU A 11 40.34 -13.80 -52.32
C LEU A 11 38.95 -13.83 -51.66
N ALA A 12 38.53 -14.98 -51.14
CA ALA A 12 37.32 -15.07 -50.30
C ALA A 12 37.64 -14.41 -48.96
N VAL A 13 37.23 -13.16 -48.79
CA VAL A 13 37.19 -12.50 -47.48
C VAL A 13 36.01 -13.11 -46.73
N VAL A 14 36.28 -14.08 -45.87
CA VAL A 14 35.33 -14.57 -44.87
C VAL A 14 35.22 -13.47 -43.84
N CYS A 15 34.22 -12.59 -43.99
CA CYS A 15 33.76 -11.75 -42.91
C CYS A 15 33.13 -12.66 -41.84
N THR A 16 33.94 -13.18 -40.94
CA THR A 16 33.43 -13.67 -39.67
C THR A 16 32.90 -12.44 -38.93
N CYS A 17 31.60 -12.27 -38.94
CA CYS A 17 30.95 -11.41 -37.96
C CYS A 17 31.30 -11.97 -36.59
N LEU A 18 32.32 -11.40 -35.98
CA LEU A 18 32.57 -11.51 -34.56
C LEU A 18 31.41 -10.79 -33.91
N TYR A 19 30.30 -11.49 -33.71
CA TYR A 19 29.41 -11.19 -32.61
C TYR A 19 30.29 -11.30 -31.37
N GLY A 20 30.70 -10.16 -30.84
CA GLY A 20 31.49 -10.12 -29.62
C GLY A 20 30.73 -10.92 -28.56
N GLN A 21 31.28 -12.07 -28.17
CA GLN A 21 30.79 -12.81 -27.04
C GLN A 21 30.79 -11.85 -25.87
N GLN A 22 29.60 -11.47 -25.41
CA GLN A 22 29.44 -10.62 -24.24
C GLN A 22 30.18 -11.29 -23.07
N GLN A 23 31.00 -10.54 -22.37
CA GLN A 23 31.80 -10.99 -21.22
C GLN A 23 30.88 -11.69 -20.19
N SER A 24 31.39 -12.74 -19.52
CA SER A 24 30.63 -13.36 -18.42
C SER A 24 30.51 -12.38 -17.25
N ILE A 25 29.39 -12.45 -16.51
CA ILE A 25 29.18 -11.63 -15.32
C ILE A 25 30.32 -11.82 -14.32
N THR A 26 30.77 -13.05 -14.12
CA THR A 26 31.88 -13.37 -13.21
C THR A 26 33.16 -12.64 -13.58
N THR A 27 33.51 -12.59 -14.88
CA THR A 27 34.68 -11.89 -15.35
C THR A 27 34.53 -10.39 -15.22
N PHE A 28 33.38 -9.83 -15.63
CA PHE A 28 33.08 -8.41 -15.53
C PHE A 28 33.16 -7.90 -14.07
N ILE A 29 32.51 -8.61 -13.15
CA ILE A 29 32.49 -8.24 -11.73
C ILE A 29 33.85 -8.37 -11.08
N LYS A 30 34.69 -9.33 -11.52
CA LYS A 30 36.05 -9.45 -11.03
C LYS A 30 36.91 -8.22 -11.45
N GLU A 31 36.67 -7.65 -12.60
CA GLU A 31 37.36 -6.44 -13.09
C GLU A 31 36.86 -5.18 -12.38
N GLU A 32 35.53 -5.09 -12.11
CA GLU A 32 34.93 -3.98 -11.37
C GLU A 32 35.29 -3.97 -9.88
N ALA A 33 35.74 -5.10 -9.33
CA ALA A 33 36.12 -5.28 -7.92
C ALA A 33 35.12 -4.66 -6.93
N PRO A 34 33.85 -5.15 -6.86
CA PRO A 34 32.84 -4.59 -5.98
C PRO A 34 33.25 -4.73 -4.52
N VAL A 35 32.91 -3.69 -3.74
CA VAL A 35 33.11 -3.67 -2.28
C VAL A 35 32.12 -4.59 -1.59
N GLU A 36 30.91 -4.73 -2.17
CA GLU A 36 29.80 -5.45 -1.56
C GLU A 36 29.04 -6.27 -2.61
N VAL A 37 28.69 -7.51 -2.24
CA VAL A 37 27.82 -8.40 -3.04
C VAL A 37 26.63 -8.78 -2.18
N ILE A 38 25.43 -8.40 -2.61
CA ILE A 38 24.17 -8.56 -1.86
C ILE A 38 23.30 -9.56 -2.63
N PRO A 39 23.11 -10.79 -2.11
CA PRO A 39 22.23 -11.77 -2.72
C PRO A 39 20.75 -11.37 -2.54
N GLY A 40 19.88 -11.83 -3.44
CA GLY A 40 18.45 -11.58 -3.38
C GLY A 40 17.77 -11.84 -4.72
N MET A 41 16.54 -11.38 -4.90
CA MET A 41 15.83 -11.52 -6.19
C MET A 41 16.63 -10.93 -7.36
N PHE A 42 17.36 -9.85 -7.12
CA PHE A 42 18.45 -9.35 -7.95
C PHE A 42 19.72 -9.44 -7.13
N THR A 43 20.74 -10.16 -7.61
CA THR A 43 22.04 -10.05 -6.97
C THR A 43 22.59 -8.66 -7.27
N THR A 44 22.84 -7.90 -6.22
CA THR A 44 23.35 -6.54 -6.33
C THR A 44 24.85 -6.53 -6.08
N TYR A 45 25.62 -5.95 -7.02
CA TYR A 45 27.04 -5.71 -6.89
C TYR A 45 27.25 -4.21 -6.73
N ARG A 46 27.90 -3.80 -5.65
CA ARG A 46 28.14 -2.40 -5.32
C ARG A 46 29.62 -2.12 -5.24
N SER A 47 30.09 -1.15 -6.00
CA SER A 47 31.41 -0.53 -5.88
C SER A 47 31.25 0.91 -5.40
N ASP A 48 32.36 1.62 -5.19
CA ASP A 48 32.34 3.04 -4.80
C ASP A 48 31.62 3.94 -5.81
N LYS A 49 31.60 3.53 -7.10
CA LYS A 49 31.08 4.34 -8.20
C LYS A 49 29.83 3.77 -8.85
N HIS A 50 29.68 2.46 -8.86
CA HIS A 50 28.68 1.75 -9.65
C HIS A 50 27.85 0.80 -8.80
N ILE A 51 26.57 0.64 -9.18
CA ILE A 51 25.67 -0.37 -8.65
C ILE A 51 25.13 -1.15 -9.83
N TYR A 52 25.31 -2.48 -9.80
CA TYR A 52 24.83 -3.39 -10.83
C TYR A 52 23.78 -4.33 -10.24
N TRP A 53 22.79 -4.65 -11.06
CA TRP A 53 21.87 -5.75 -10.78
C TRP A 53 22.06 -6.88 -11.77
N GLU A 54 22.26 -8.08 -11.25
CA GLU A 54 22.12 -9.31 -12.02
C GLU A 54 20.68 -9.74 -11.97
N ILE A 55 19.99 -9.65 -13.13
CA ILE A 55 18.59 -9.95 -13.31
C ILE A 55 18.45 -11.37 -13.86
N PRO A 56 17.90 -12.34 -13.09
CA PRO A 56 17.58 -13.68 -13.60
C PRO A 56 16.57 -13.61 -14.74
N ASP A 57 16.76 -14.42 -15.78
CA ASP A 57 15.81 -14.50 -16.92
C ASP A 57 14.41 -14.93 -16.48
N SER A 58 14.28 -15.65 -15.35
CA SER A 58 12.99 -16.00 -14.72
C SER A 58 12.17 -14.80 -14.22
N LEU A 59 12.81 -13.64 -14.07
CA LEU A 59 12.19 -12.39 -13.65
C LEU A 59 11.87 -11.46 -14.82
N ILE A 60 12.29 -11.78 -16.04
CA ILE A 60 11.91 -11.03 -17.24
C ILE A 60 10.39 -11.19 -17.47
N GLY A 61 9.71 -10.06 -17.70
CA GLY A 61 8.25 -10.00 -17.82
C GLY A 61 7.50 -10.10 -16.50
N ARG A 62 8.20 -10.25 -15.35
CA ARG A 62 7.59 -10.16 -14.02
C ARG A 62 7.43 -8.69 -13.63
N GLU A 63 6.43 -8.42 -12.82
CA GLU A 63 6.06 -7.08 -12.40
C GLU A 63 6.52 -6.84 -10.96
N PHE A 64 6.98 -5.61 -10.72
CA PHE A 64 7.50 -5.14 -9.44
C PHE A 64 6.71 -3.91 -8.99
N ALA A 65 6.39 -3.86 -7.71
CA ALA A 65 5.85 -2.68 -7.05
C ALA A 65 6.97 -1.96 -6.30
N VAL A 66 7.01 -0.65 -6.41
CA VAL A 66 7.94 0.23 -5.68
C VAL A 66 7.15 1.10 -4.73
N THR A 67 7.47 1.05 -3.46
CA THR A 67 7.01 1.99 -2.44
C THR A 67 8.21 2.74 -1.86
N THR A 68 8.02 4.02 -1.56
CA THR A 68 9.05 4.85 -0.92
C THR A 68 8.48 5.39 0.38
N THR A 69 9.15 5.13 1.51
CA THR A 69 8.79 5.66 2.82
C THR A 69 9.76 6.78 3.19
N ILE A 70 9.24 7.90 3.66
CA ILE A 70 10.05 8.97 4.25
C ILE A 70 10.49 8.50 5.64
N LEU A 71 11.79 8.32 5.86
CA LEU A 71 12.35 7.89 7.15
C LEU A 71 12.66 9.08 8.04
N THR A 72 13.29 10.10 7.47
CA THR A 72 13.51 11.41 8.12
C THR A 72 13.23 12.53 7.13
N ALA A 73 12.77 13.65 7.66
CA ALA A 73 12.54 14.86 6.88
C ALA A 73 13.16 16.06 7.60
N PRO A 74 13.68 17.06 6.89
CA PRO A 74 14.22 18.27 7.51
C PRO A 74 13.18 18.98 8.35
N ALA A 75 13.61 19.55 9.49
CA ALA A 75 12.77 20.48 10.24
C ALA A 75 12.49 21.71 9.36
N ARG A 76 11.22 21.99 9.11
CA ARG A 76 10.79 23.05 8.19
C ARG A 76 10.07 24.13 8.97
N PRO A 77 10.69 25.31 9.15
CA PRO A 77 10.05 26.41 9.89
C PRO A 77 8.84 27.01 9.14
N ASP A 78 8.79 26.84 7.82
CA ASP A 78 7.72 27.29 6.92
C ASP A 78 6.63 26.25 6.71
N ARG A 79 6.75 25.09 7.36
CA ARG A 79 5.80 24.00 7.18
C ARG A 79 4.45 24.39 7.73
N ASP A 80 3.46 24.40 6.86
CA ASP A 80 2.09 24.62 7.25
C ASP A 80 1.64 23.48 8.16
N MET A 81 1.18 23.82 9.37
CA MET A 81 0.63 22.84 10.31
C MET A 81 -0.61 22.12 9.77
N GLU A 82 -1.19 22.63 8.67
CA GLU A 82 -2.34 22.00 8.01
C GLU A 82 -1.96 20.92 6.98
N LYS A 83 -0.66 20.74 6.66
CA LYS A 83 -0.24 19.72 5.69
C LYS A 83 -0.27 18.33 6.29
N LYS A 84 -1.01 17.44 5.64
CA LYS A 84 -1.24 16.05 6.05
C LYS A 84 -0.13 15.09 5.62
N PHE A 85 0.83 15.52 4.81
CA PHE A 85 1.83 14.66 4.18
C PHE A 85 3.24 15.23 4.22
N GLY A 86 4.25 14.36 4.18
CA GLY A 86 5.67 14.70 4.17
C GLY A 86 6.33 14.57 5.54
N TYR A 87 5.81 13.74 6.41
CA TYR A 87 6.38 13.40 7.72
C TYR A 87 7.11 12.06 7.67
N ALA A 88 8.01 11.83 8.62
CA ALA A 88 8.58 10.50 8.82
C ALA A 88 7.45 9.45 8.95
N GLY A 89 7.59 8.34 8.25
CA GLY A 89 6.59 7.30 8.16
C GLY A 89 5.54 7.49 7.04
N ASP A 90 5.57 8.59 6.28
CA ASP A 90 4.70 8.72 5.11
C ASP A 90 5.20 7.86 3.96
N MET A 91 4.28 7.13 3.33
CA MET A 91 4.56 6.23 2.23
C MET A 91 4.05 6.79 0.90
N ILE A 92 4.87 6.69 -0.14
CA ILE A 92 4.61 7.12 -1.51
C ILE A 92 4.49 5.87 -2.37
N GLY A 93 3.61 5.90 -3.34
CA GLY A 93 3.38 4.80 -4.25
C GLY A 93 2.17 3.95 -3.85
N PRO A 94 2.01 2.72 -4.38
CA PRO A 94 2.99 2.04 -5.23
C PRO A 94 3.05 2.57 -6.64
N VAL A 95 4.22 2.47 -7.24
CA VAL A 95 4.44 2.57 -8.68
C VAL A 95 4.97 1.23 -9.19
N PHE A 96 4.82 0.95 -10.48
CA PHE A 96 5.09 -0.39 -11.00
C PHE A 96 6.04 -0.34 -12.17
N PHE A 97 6.83 -1.41 -12.34
CA PHE A 97 7.63 -1.63 -13.52
C PHE A 97 7.80 -3.13 -13.82
N SER A 98 8.24 -3.43 -15.03
CA SER A 98 8.71 -4.75 -15.45
C SER A 98 9.95 -4.62 -16.31
N PHE A 99 10.66 -5.74 -16.55
CA PHE A 99 11.76 -5.79 -17.51
C PHE A 99 11.35 -6.56 -18.76
N ARG A 100 11.70 -6.01 -19.93
CA ARG A 100 11.61 -6.68 -21.22
C ARG A 100 13.01 -6.79 -21.83
N LYS A 101 13.40 -7.98 -22.28
CA LYS A 101 14.69 -8.20 -22.94
C LYS A 101 14.56 -7.94 -24.45
N GLN A 102 15.41 -7.05 -24.96
CA GLN A 102 15.41 -6.67 -26.37
C GLN A 102 16.87 -6.63 -26.86
N GLY A 103 17.30 -7.71 -27.54
CA GLY A 103 18.69 -7.83 -27.97
C GLY A 103 19.69 -7.73 -26.79
N ASP A 104 20.55 -6.74 -26.83
CA ASP A 104 21.56 -6.48 -25.79
C ASP A 104 21.12 -5.42 -24.76
N GLU A 105 19.82 -5.28 -24.57
CA GLU A 105 19.23 -4.30 -23.67
C GLU A 105 18.15 -4.94 -22.78
N LEU A 106 18.01 -4.44 -21.55
CA LEU A 106 16.82 -4.61 -20.73
C LEU A 106 16.03 -3.29 -20.72
N TRP A 107 14.81 -3.37 -21.18
CA TRP A 107 13.89 -2.24 -21.19
C TRP A 107 13.05 -2.28 -19.92
N MET A 108 13.13 -1.20 -19.13
CA MET A 108 12.28 -0.99 -17.96
C MET A 108 10.95 -0.39 -18.43
N MET A 109 9.88 -1.13 -18.25
CA MET A 109 8.55 -0.83 -18.79
C MET A 109 7.59 -0.41 -17.69
N ASP A 110 6.65 0.49 -18.01
CA ASP A 110 5.46 0.78 -17.21
C ASP A 110 4.33 -0.15 -17.64
N PRO A 111 3.94 -1.14 -16.83
CA PRO A 111 2.82 -2.01 -17.16
C PRO A 111 1.51 -1.24 -17.05
N GLN A 112 0.83 -1.03 -18.17
CA GLN A 112 -0.42 -0.26 -18.26
C GLN A 112 -1.60 -1.08 -17.75
N TYR A 113 -1.99 -0.88 -16.48
CA TYR A 113 -3.11 -1.61 -15.87
C TYR A 113 -4.48 -0.99 -16.11
N GLU A 114 -4.53 0.25 -16.59
CA GLU A 114 -5.77 0.99 -16.79
C GLU A 114 -6.62 0.43 -17.92
N ARG A 115 -6.01 -0.30 -18.86
CA ARG A 115 -6.65 -0.88 -20.03
C ARG A 115 -6.47 -2.40 -20.06
N VAL A 116 -7.56 -3.12 -20.17
CA VAL A 116 -7.57 -4.59 -20.23
C VAL A 116 -8.29 -5.05 -21.48
N ILE A 117 -7.64 -5.92 -22.24
CA ILE A 117 -8.24 -6.56 -23.42
C ILE A 117 -8.63 -7.99 -23.00
N GLU A 118 -9.92 -8.17 -22.69
CA GLU A 118 -10.43 -9.45 -22.21
C GLU A 118 -10.72 -10.45 -23.33
N ASN A 119 -11.14 -9.94 -24.50
CA ASN A 119 -11.33 -10.75 -25.70
C ASN A 119 -10.73 -10.00 -26.88
N PRO A 120 -9.56 -10.43 -27.40
CA PRO A 120 -8.86 -9.76 -28.49
C PRO A 120 -9.55 -9.93 -29.87
N GLU A 121 -10.55 -10.79 -29.96
CA GLU A 121 -11.30 -11.01 -31.21
C GLU A 121 -12.39 -9.95 -31.36
N GLY A 122 -12.27 -9.09 -32.34
CA GLY A 122 -13.23 -8.05 -32.63
C GLY A 122 -12.57 -6.69 -32.91
N THR A 123 -13.27 -5.84 -33.62
CA THR A 123 -12.72 -4.60 -34.18
C THR A 123 -12.22 -3.66 -33.07
N TYR A 124 -13.01 -3.41 -32.02
CA TYR A 124 -12.63 -2.47 -30.97
C TYR A 124 -11.47 -3.01 -30.11
N ALA A 125 -11.49 -4.30 -29.77
CA ALA A 125 -10.40 -4.94 -29.03
C ALA A 125 -9.09 -4.93 -29.83
N LYS A 126 -9.14 -5.20 -31.14
CA LYS A 126 -7.98 -5.11 -32.05
C LYS A 126 -7.42 -3.68 -32.13
N ILE A 127 -8.30 -2.68 -32.27
CA ILE A 127 -7.88 -1.28 -32.29
C ILE A 127 -7.25 -0.87 -30.95
N ALA A 128 -7.83 -1.30 -29.82
CA ALA A 128 -7.28 -1.02 -28.50
C ALA A 128 -5.90 -1.67 -28.32
N ALA A 129 -5.73 -2.93 -28.78
CA ALA A 129 -4.45 -3.62 -28.77
C ALA A 129 -3.38 -2.94 -29.64
N GLN A 130 -3.77 -2.35 -30.77
CA GLN A 130 -2.84 -1.68 -31.67
C GLN A 130 -2.44 -0.26 -31.22
N ARG A 131 -3.26 0.42 -30.42
CA ARG A 131 -3.10 1.84 -30.11
C ARG A 131 -2.58 2.15 -28.73
N GLY A 132 -2.45 1.20 -27.86
CA GLY A 132 -2.05 1.51 -26.50
C GLY A 132 -1.32 0.38 -25.85
N ASN A 133 -0.12 0.65 -25.43
CA ASN A 133 0.68 -0.34 -24.78
C ASN A 133 1.52 0.28 -23.69
N GLU A 134 2.25 -0.55 -23.02
CA GLU A 134 3.23 -0.24 -22.00
C GLU A 134 4.10 0.95 -22.41
N ARG A 135 4.31 1.86 -21.49
CA ARG A 135 5.27 2.95 -21.68
C ARG A 135 6.67 2.45 -21.34
N LEU A 136 7.64 2.91 -22.11
CA LEU A 136 9.04 2.65 -21.82
C LEU A 136 9.54 3.70 -20.82
N TYR A 137 10.00 3.25 -19.66
CA TYR A 137 10.63 4.12 -18.66
C TYR A 137 12.11 4.36 -18.96
N LYS A 138 12.88 3.29 -19.21
CA LYS A 138 14.32 3.37 -19.39
C LYS A 138 14.84 2.22 -20.23
N ILE A 139 15.86 2.49 -21.05
CA ILE A 139 16.65 1.48 -21.76
C ILE A 139 17.95 1.30 -20.99
N LEU A 140 18.26 0.06 -20.63
CA LEU A 140 19.43 -0.33 -19.84
C LEU A 140 20.31 -1.29 -20.65
N PRO A 141 21.48 -0.87 -21.12
CA PRO A 141 22.42 -1.75 -21.80
C PRO A 141 22.85 -2.91 -20.89
N ILE A 142 22.84 -4.12 -21.42
CA ILE A 142 23.39 -5.29 -20.73
C ILE A 142 24.90 -5.21 -20.77
N LYS A 143 25.53 -5.17 -19.61
CA LYS A 143 27.01 -5.07 -19.47
C LYS A 143 27.69 -6.43 -19.61
N ALA A 144 27.07 -7.48 -19.07
CA ALA A 144 27.58 -8.85 -19.11
C ALA A 144 26.44 -9.85 -19.00
N ARG A 145 26.68 -11.12 -19.33
CA ARG A 145 25.69 -12.20 -19.26
C ARG A 145 26.29 -13.48 -18.70
N ASN A 146 25.47 -14.21 -17.93
CA ASN A 146 25.66 -15.62 -17.64
C ASN A 146 24.53 -16.43 -18.32
N GLN A 147 24.64 -17.74 -18.27
CA GLN A 147 23.53 -18.60 -18.68
C GLN A 147 22.36 -18.38 -17.72
N GLY A 148 21.29 -17.72 -18.18
CA GLY A 148 20.06 -17.48 -17.43
C GLY A 148 20.01 -16.16 -16.64
N SER A 149 20.99 -15.24 -16.82
CA SER A 149 20.96 -13.93 -16.20
C SER A 149 21.62 -12.84 -17.05
N SER A 150 21.25 -11.59 -16.79
CA SER A 150 21.80 -10.40 -17.45
C SER A 150 22.19 -9.36 -16.42
N LEU A 151 23.37 -8.75 -16.56
CA LEU A 151 23.89 -7.70 -15.69
C LEU A 151 23.61 -6.32 -16.29
N ILE A 152 23.02 -5.43 -15.52
CA ILE A 152 22.79 -4.04 -15.88
C ILE A 152 23.38 -3.10 -14.84
N GLU A 153 23.80 -1.92 -15.26
CA GLU A 153 24.14 -0.84 -14.35
C GLU A 153 22.87 -0.08 -13.96
N ILE A 154 22.58 -0.01 -12.66
CA ILE A 154 21.34 0.56 -12.14
C ILE A 154 21.58 1.82 -11.29
N GLY A 155 22.81 2.09 -10.89
CA GLY A 155 23.13 3.15 -9.93
C GLY A 155 22.55 4.51 -10.28
N GLU A 156 22.71 4.93 -11.54
CA GLU A 156 22.15 6.22 -12.00
C GLU A 156 20.61 6.21 -12.04
N VAL A 157 19.99 5.06 -12.33
CA VAL A 157 18.53 4.94 -12.32
C VAL A 157 18.00 5.05 -10.89
N LEU A 158 18.63 4.39 -9.94
CA LEU A 158 18.25 4.49 -8.51
C LEU A 158 18.43 5.91 -7.96
N LYS A 159 19.37 6.67 -8.50
CA LYS A 159 19.57 8.07 -8.12
C LYS A 159 18.58 9.00 -8.82
N ASP A 160 18.35 8.85 -10.11
CA ASP A 160 17.74 9.87 -10.95
C ASP A 160 16.31 9.61 -11.37
N PHE A 161 15.89 8.36 -11.42
CA PHE A 161 14.57 8.05 -11.94
C PHE A 161 13.47 8.32 -10.91
N PRO A 162 12.38 9.03 -11.28
CA PRO A 162 11.35 9.47 -10.33
C PRO A 162 10.72 8.36 -9.48
N LEU A 163 10.66 7.11 -9.99
CA LEU A 163 10.13 5.96 -9.24
C LEU A 163 10.90 5.66 -7.94
N PHE A 164 12.18 6.06 -7.85
CA PHE A 164 13.08 5.77 -6.74
C PHE A 164 13.47 7.02 -5.95
N THR A 165 12.79 8.15 -6.18
CA THR A 165 13.09 9.44 -5.56
C THR A 165 11.83 10.12 -5.04
N LEU A 166 11.97 11.27 -4.39
CA LEU A 166 10.83 12.10 -3.99
C LEU A 166 10.34 13.04 -5.11
N ASP A 167 10.93 12.98 -6.31
CA ASP A 167 10.57 13.87 -7.40
C ASP A 167 9.11 13.70 -7.84
N ILE A 168 8.56 12.50 -7.71
CA ILE A 168 7.15 12.19 -8.02
C ILE A 168 6.15 12.98 -7.16
N VAL A 169 6.56 13.38 -5.95
CA VAL A 169 5.74 14.13 -5.00
C VAL A 169 6.36 15.47 -4.60
N SER A 170 7.39 15.92 -5.33
CA SER A 170 8.15 17.12 -4.98
C SER A 170 7.28 18.38 -4.91
N PHE A 171 6.24 18.47 -5.73
CA PHE A 171 5.27 19.57 -5.71
C PHE A 171 4.44 19.54 -4.42
N ASP A 172 3.92 18.39 -4.02
CA ASP A 172 3.09 18.24 -2.82
C ASP A 172 3.91 18.47 -1.56
N LEU A 173 5.17 18.03 -1.57
CA LEU A 173 6.11 18.23 -0.47
C LEU A 173 6.71 19.62 -0.42
N LEU A 174 6.66 20.39 -1.50
CA LEU A 174 7.28 21.71 -1.67
C LEU A 174 8.79 21.70 -1.35
N ILE A 175 9.46 20.62 -1.71
CA ILE A 175 10.87 20.42 -1.37
C ILE A 175 11.85 21.10 -2.33
N GLY A 176 11.35 21.59 -3.47
CA GLY A 176 12.14 22.37 -4.41
C GLY A 176 12.98 21.51 -5.36
N THR A 177 14.22 21.95 -5.65
CA THR A 177 15.10 21.32 -6.63
C THR A 177 16.06 20.35 -5.97
N ARG A 178 16.15 19.13 -6.50
CA ARG A 178 17.08 18.11 -6.01
C ARG A 178 18.51 18.44 -6.37
N LEU A 179 19.43 18.24 -5.43
CA LEU A 179 20.88 18.33 -5.60
C LEU A 179 21.45 16.93 -5.81
N ARG A 180 21.35 16.42 -7.03
CA ARG A 180 21.64 15.02 -7.41
C ARG A 180 23.04 14.56 -7.02
N GLU A 181 24.02 15.46 -7.08
CA GLU A 181 25.42 15.21 -6.73
C GLU A 181 25.63 15.01 -5.21
N LYS A 182 24.61 15.29 -4.41
CA LYS A 182 24.59 15.08 -2.96
C LYS A 182 23.83 13.83 -2.53
N ASP A 183 23.09 13.23 -3.45
CA ASP A 183 22.34 12.00 -3.17
C ASP A 183 23.30 10.81 -3.05
N TYR A 184 22.99 9.92 -2.10
CA TYR A 184 23.72 8.65 -1.99
C TYR A 184 22.86 7.52 -1.45
N ILE A 185 23.23 6.30 -1.81
CA ILE A 185 22.62 5.08 -1.30
C ILE A 185 23.37 4.67 -0.04
N LYS A 186 22.68 4.63 1.10
CA LYS A 186 23.25 4.27 2.41
C LYS A 186 23.42 2.77 2.53
N GLU A 187 22.36 2.02 2.27
CA GLU A 187 22.29 0.58 2.46
C GLU A 187 21.39 -0.07 1.41
N ILE A 188 21.71 -1.31 1.05
CA ILE A 188 20.85 -2.18 0.22
C ILE A 188 20.76 -3.53 0.94
N LYS A 189 19.52 -4.06 1.11
CA LYS A 189 19.26 -5.41 1.61
C LYS A 189 18.49 -6.21 0.57
N GLY A 190 18.98 -7.40 0.23
CA GLY A 190 18.37 -8.30 -0.75
C GLY A 190 17.61 -9.46 -0.07
N TYR A 191 16.44 -9.79 -0.62
CA TYR A 191 15.62 -10.94 -0.24
C TYR A 191 15.10 -11.64 -1.49
N ASP A 192 14.61 -12.86 -1.38
CA ASP A 192 14.15 -13.66 -2.53
C ASP A 192 13.01 -13.02 -3.34
N ASN A 193 12.21 -12.16 -2.72
CA ASN A 193 11.03 -11.54 -3.33
C ASN A 193 10.98 -10.02 -3.20
N ARG A 194 12.00 -9.38 -2.63
CA ARG A 194 12.08 -7.93 -2.47
C ARG A 194 13.51 -7.42 -2.32
N LEU A 195 13.67 -6.15 -2.59
CA LEU A 195 14.92 -5.41 -2.37
C LEU A 195 14.59 -4.15 -1.57
N LEU A 196 15.34 -3.90 -0.52
CA LEU A 196 15.21 -2.71 0.32
C LEU A 196 16.41 -1.80 0.09
N ILE A 197 16.17 -0.51 -0.12
CA ILE A 197 17.21 0.50 -0.36
C ILE A 197 17.00 1.67 0.58
N HIS A 198 17.99 1.98 1.42
CA HIS A 198 18.02 3.19 2.22
C HIS A 198 18.87 4.24 1.50
N ALA A 199 18.28 5.40 1.24
CA ALA A 199 18.94 6.47 0.48
C ALA A 199 18.74 7.84 1.13
N SER A 200 19.78 8.68 1.05
CA SER A 200 19.70 10.11 1.34
C SER A 200 19.41 10.87 0.06
N ARG A 201 18.47 11.82 0.14
CA ARG A 201 18.02 12.68 -0.96
C ARG A 201 18.09 14.13 -0.54
N VAL A 202 18.89 14.92 -1.22
CA VAL A 202 19.15 16.31 -0.85
C VAL A 202 18.43 17.26 -1.79
N TYR A 203 17.63 18.15 -1.21
CA TYR A 203 16.84 19.14 -1.97
C TYR A 203 17.14 20.55 -1.49
N ARG A 204 17.16 21.50 -2.44
CA ARG A 204 17.15 22.94 -2.15
C ARG A 204 15.74 23.46 -2.31
N SER A 205 15.12 23.87 -1.19
CA SER A 205 13.81 24.51 -1.22
C SER A 205 13.86 25.82 -2.00
N SER A 206 12.78 26.16 -2.68
CA SER A 206 12.58 27.52 -3.18
C SER A 206 12.02 28.39 -2.04
N SER A 207 12.35 29.70 -2.04
CA SER A 207 11.64 30.66 -1.19
C SER A 207 10.17 30.69 -1.62
N MET A 208 9.25 30.37 -0.68
CA MET A 208 7.83 30.40 -0.97
C MET A 208 7.18 31.59 -0.25
N LYS A 209 6.46 32.39 -1.01
CA LYS A 209 5.66 33.49 -0.48
C LYS A 209 4.24 32.96 -0.21
N ILE A 210 3.98 32.66 1.06
CA ILE A 210 2.60 32.35 1.51
C ILE A 210 1.93 33.68 1.85
N PRO A 211 0.75 33.99 1.28
CA PRO A 211 0.03 35.22 1.62
C PRO A 211 -0.16 35.36 3.13
N GLY A 212 0.21 36.50 3.68
CA GLY A 212 0.05 36.78 5.13
C GLY A 212 1.14 36.23 6.06
N LYS A 213 2.16 35.51 5.53
CA LYS A 213 3.30 35.01 6.31
C LYS A 213 4.61 35.64 5.84
N PRO A 214 5.64 35.77 6.72
CA PRO A 214 6.99 36.17 6.30
C PRO A 214 7.52 35.22 5.25
N VAL A 215 8.32 35.69 4.29
CA VAL A 215 9.00 34.84 3.31
C VAL A 215 10.05 34.02 4.04
N ALA A 216 9.89 32.69 4.03
CA ALA A 216 10.91 31.80 4.57
C ALA A 216 12.13 31.80 3.64
N PRO A 217 13.37 31.90 4.18
CA PRO A 217 14.57 31.81 3.37
C PRO A 217 14.69 30.40 2.77
N PRO A 218 15.29 30.26 1.57
CA PRO A 218 15.57 28.94 1.01
C PRO A 218 16.56 28.19 1.93
N TYR A 219 16.34 26.88 2.05
CA TYR A 219 17.20 25.99 2.83
C TYR A 219 17.58 24.75 2.00
N ILE A 220 18.64 24.06 2.41
CA ILE A 220 18.99 22.73 1.88
C ILE A 220 18.57 21.73 2.94
N GLY A 221 17.78 20.75 2.52
CA GLY A 221 17.27 19.69 3.40
C GLY A 221 17.73 18.32 2.91
N ASP A 222 18.10 17.46 3.85
CA ASP A 222 18.39 16.05 3.64
C ASP A 222 17.16 15.22 4.03
N TRP A 223 16.75 14.34 3.13
CA TRP A 223 15.61 13.45 3.28
C TRP A 223 16.10 12.01 3.24
N ASP A 224 15.97 11.30 4.34
CA ASP A 224 16.18 9.85 4.31
C ASP A 224 14.93 9.17 3.78
N THR A 225 15.14 8.28 2.82
CA THR A 225 14.08 7.51 2.17
C THR A 225 14.39 6.02 2.21
N GLY A 226 13.39 5.24 2.55
CA GLY A 226 13.42 3.79 2.43
C GLY A 226 12.60 3.35 1.22
N ILE A 227 13.23 2.68 0.28
CA ILE A 227 12.59 2.18 -0.95
C ILE A 227 12.44 0.68 -0.83
N CYS A 228 11.23 0.17 -1.04
CA CYS A 228 10.97 -1.25 -1.14
C CYS A 228 10.55 -1.59 -2.58
N ILE A 229 11.30 -2.47 -3.23
CA ILE A 229 10.97 -3.04 -4.54
C ILE A 229 10.51 -4.46 -4.29
N LYS A 230 9.21 -4.72 -4.46
CA LYS A 230 8.56 -5.99 -4.17
C LYS A 230 8.15 -6.69 -5.46
N LEU A 231 8.51 -7.96 -5.59
CA LEU A 231 8.05 -8.83 -6.68
C LEU A 231 6.58 -9.16 -6.49
N LEU A 232 5.75 -8.84 -7.47
CA LEU A 232 4.33 -9.18 -7.43
C LEU A 232 4.09 -10.68 -7.65
N SER A 233 3.03 -11.20 -7.08
CA SER A 233 2.63 -12.61 -7.26
C SER A 233 2.36 -12.92 -8.73
N LYS A 234 2.80 -14.11 -9.20
CA LYS A 234 2.42 -14.63 -10.51
C LYS A 234 0.91 -14.86 -10.62
N ARG A 235 0.28 -15.24 -9.49
CA ARG A 235 -1.16 -15.43 -9.38
C ARG A 235 -1.76 -14.23 -8.65
N PRO A 236 -2.35 -13.26 -9.37
CA PRO A 236 -3.08 -12.17 -8.72
C PRO A 236 -4.18 -12.71 -7.80
N LEU A 237 -4.52 -11.96 -6.76
CA LEU A 237 -5.69 -12.26 -5.95
C LEU A 237 -6.93 -12.32 -6.85
N GLU A 238 -7.89 -13.20 -6.55
CA GLU A 238 -9.16 -13.20 -7.26
C GLU A 238 -9.88 -11.86 -7.05
N ALA A 239 -10.13 -11.16 -8.14
CA ALA A 239 -10.78 -9.85 -8.09
C ALA A 239 -12.25 -9.98 -7.70
N VAL A 240 -12.74 -9.07 -6.85
CA VAL A 240 -14.14 -8.96 -6.46
C VAL A 240 -14.72 -7.69 -7.07
N ALA A 241 -15.86 -7.80 -7.77
CA ALA A 241 -16.51 -6.66 -8.40
C ALA A 241 -17.01 -5.64 -7.36
N ALA A 242 -16.74 -4.36 -7.60
CA ALA A 242 -17.15 -3.27 -6.70
C ALA A 242 -18.63 -2.89 -6.95
N ASN A 243 -19.55 -3.70 -6.47
CA ASN A 243 -20.99 -3.56 -6.70
C ASN A 243 -21.82 -3.16 -5.46
N THR A 244 -21.17 -2.94 -4.31
CA THR A 244 -21.88 -2.58 -3.06
C THR A 244 -21.59 -1.17 -2.57
N GLY A 245 -20.56 -0.49 -3.08
CA GLY A 245 -20.09 0.80 -2.57
C GLY A 245 -19.31 0.74 -1.25
N ALA A 246 -19.37 -0.37 -0.53
CA ALA A 246 -18.76 -0.52 0.80
C ALA A 246 -17.22 -0.42 0.81
N TYR A 247 -16.57 -0.57 -0.33
CA TYR A 247 -15.12 -0.68 -0.46
C TYR A 247 -14.53 0.37 -1.37
N PHE A 248 -13.34 0.85 -1.04
CA PHE A 248 -12.46 1.49 -2.02
C PHE A 248 -12.25 0.57 -3.22
N SER A 249 -12.24 1.14 -4.39
CA SER A 249 -12.10 0.37 -5.63
C SER A 249 -11.09 0.99 -6.60
N ILE A 250 -10.61 0.17 -7.51
CA ILE A 250 -9.88 0.61 -8.70
C ILE A 250 -10.70 0.29 -9.95
N SER A 251 -10.64 1.18 -10.92
CA SER A 251 -11.40 1.04 -12.16
C SER A 251 -10.47 0.81 -13.34
N LYS A 252 -10.91 -0.03 -14.28
CA LYS A 252 -10.21 -0.34 -15.54
C LYS A 252 -11.15 -0.19 -16.73
N GLU A 253 -10.61 0.24 -17.84
CA GLU A 253 -11.29 0.17 -19.13
C GLU A 253 -11.09 -1.21 -19.74
N CYS A 254 -12.18 -1.96 -19.91
CA CYS A 254 -12.16 -3.31 -20.47
C CYS A 254 -12.71 -3.29 -21.90
N PHE A 255 -11.94 -3.87 -22.82
CA PHE A 255 -12.29 -3.97 -24.23
C PHE A 255 -12.66 -5.42 -24.56
N GLN A 256 -13.89 -5.62 -25.02
CA GLN A 256 -14.44 -6.94 -25.35
C GLN A 256 -14.97 -6.95 -26.78
N GLY A 257 -14.28 -7.66 -27.66
CA GLY A 257 -14.76 -7.90 -29.03
C GLY A 257 -15.15 -6.61 -29.77
N ASN A 258 -16.40 -6.51 -30.18
CA ASN A 258 -16.97 -5.39 -30.97
C ASN A 258 -17.76 -4.38 -30.11
N GLN A 259 -17.71 -4.49 -28.78
CA GLN A 259 -18.44 -3.57 -27.91
C GLN A 259 -17.59 -2.37 -27.51
N PRO A 260 -18.20 -1.21 -27.24
CA PRO A 260 -17.50 -0.08 -26.64
C PRO A 260 -16.82 -0.49 -25.33
N ALA A 261 -15.76 0.25 -24.97
CA ALA A 261 -15.08 0.03 -23.69
C ALA A 261 -16.07 0.13 -22.51
N ILE A 262 -16.01 -0.83 -21.61
CA ILE A 262 -16.78 -0.83 -20.38
C ILE A 262 -15.83 -0.59 -19.20
N ARG A 263 -16.31 0.17 -18.21
CA ARG A 263 -15.57 0.39 -16.98
C ARG A 263 -15.89 -0.73 -16.00
N LYS A 264 -14.88 -1.48 -15.60
CA LYS A 264 -15.00 -2.47 -14.52
C LYS A 264 -14.24 -1.97 -13.30
N SER A 265 -14.87 -2.08 -12.13
CA SER A 265 -14.26 -1.70 -10.86
C SER A 265 -14.12 -2.94 -9.97
N VAL A 266 -12.98 -3.07 -9.32
CA VAL A 266 -12.69 -4.14 -8.36
C VAL A 266 -12.34 -3.54 -7.01
N VAL A 267 -12.76 -4.20 -5.93
CA VAL A 267 -12.52 -3.71 -4.57
C VAL A 267 -11.07 -3.88 -4.15
N LYS A 268 -10.60 -3.02 -3.25
CA LYS A 268 -9.31 -3.15 -2.59
C LYS A 268 -9.46 -4.02 -1.34
N ARG A 269 -8.66 -5.06 -1.22
CA ARG A 269 -8.67 -5.94 -0.03
C ARG A 269 -7.34 -6.68 0.15
N TRP A 270 -7.05 -7.14 1.36
CA TRP A 270 -5.92 -8.01 1.63
C TRP A 270 -6.13 -9.42 1.07
N ARG A 271 -5.03 -10.11 0.77
CA ARG A 271 -5.04 -11.53 0.45
C ARG A 271 -5.21 -12.33 1.74
N LEU A 272 -6.35 -13.02 1.87
CA LEU A 272 -6.56 -14.04 2.88
C LEU A 272 -6.89 -15.35 2.16
N GLU A 273 -5.97 -16.28 2.21
CA GLU A 273 -6.10 -17.61 1.61
C GLU A 273 -6.00 -18.66 2.72
N ILE A 274 -6.65 -19.80 2.54
CA ILE A 274 -6.62 -20.93 3.46
C ILE A 274 -5.76 -22.05 2.88
N ARG A 275 -5.26 -22.93 3.75
CA ARG A 275 -4.57 -24.14 3.30
C ARG A 275 -5.55 -25.09 2.64
N ALA A 276 -5.08 -25.88 1.67
CA ALA A 276 -5.92 -26.87 0.98
C ALA A 276 -6.56 -27.87 1.96
N GLU A 277 -5.86 -28.24 3.02
CA GLU A 277 -6.33 -29.13 4.09
C GLU A 277 -7.46 -28.55 4.93
N ASP A 278 -7.60 -27.22 4.97
CA ASP A 278 -8.64 -26.52 5.72
C ASP A 278 -9.90 -26.22 4.90
N GLU A 279 -9.89 -26.45 3.59
CA GLU A 279 -10.99 -26.09 2.69
C GLU A 279 -12.32 -26.74 3.08
N GLU A 280 -12.32 -28.05 3.34
CA GLU A 280 -13.53 -28.75 3.76
C GLU A 280 -14.07 -28.25 5.11
N ARG A 281 -13.18 -27.97 6.06
CA ARG A 281 -13.55 -27.42 7.38
C ARG A 281 -14.19 -26.04 7.23
N TYR A 282 -13.56 -25.19 6.43
CA TYR A 282 -14.08 -23.86 6.13
C TYR A 282 -15.47 -23.92 5.49
N MET A 283 -15.65 -24.79 4.50
CA MET A 283 -16.94 -24.95 3.81
C MET A 283 -18.05 -25.52 4.71
N ARG A 284 -17.68 -26.25 5.78
CA ARG A 284 -18.64 -26.66 6.85
C ARG A 284 -18.96 -25.54 7.84
N GLY A 285 -18.33 -24.36 7.72
CA GLY A 285 -18.54 -23.21 8.63
C GLY A 285 -17.64 -23.23 9.86
N GLU A 286 -16.58 -24.07 9.89
CA GLU A 286 -15.59 -24.02 10.95
C GLU A 286 -14.63 -22.83 10.72
N LEU A 287 -14.18 -22.20 11.81
CA LEU A 287 -13.19 -21.14 11.74
C LEU A 287 -11.79 -21.73 11.45
N VAL A 288 -11.12 -21.20 10.43
CA VAL A 288 -9.76 -21.59 10.06
C VAL A 288 -8.79 -20.40 10.11
N GLU A 289 -7.50 -20.67 10.25
CA GLU A 289 -6.49 -19.62 10.18
C GLU A 289 -6.09 -19.36 8.74
N PRO A 290 -5.95 -18.08 8.32
CA PRO A 290 -5.41 -17.78 7.02
C PRO A 290 -3.92 -18.20 6.95
N ILE A 291 -3.43 -18.50 5.73
CA ILE A 291 -2.01 -18.79 5.50
C ILE A 291 -1.14 -17.64 5.99
N GLN A 292 -1.56 -16.42 5.72
CA GLN A 292 -0.89 -15.20 6.16
C GLN A 292 -1.92 -14.24 6.80
N PRO A 293 -1.88 -14.06 8.12
CA PRO A 293 -2.72 -13.08 8.78
C PRO A 293 -2.21 -11.65 8.54
N ILE A 294 -3.11 -10.67 8.72
CA ILE A 294 -2.80 -9.24 8.64
C ILE A 294 -2.24 -8.82 10.00
N ILE A 295 -0.93 -8.61 10.10
CA ILE A 295 -0.27 -8.22 11.35
C ILE A 295 0.25 -6.79 11.25
N PHE A 296 -0.32 -5.89 12.04
CA PHE A 296 0.16 -4.51 12.13
C PHE A 296 1.32 -4.41 13.13
N TYR A 297 2.36 -3.70 12.72
CA TYR A 297 3.50 -3.38 13.59
C TYR A 297 3.40 -1.94 14.07
N ILE A 298 3.50 -1.74 15.38
CA ILE A 298 3.37 -0.43 16.02
C ILE A 298 4.76 0.18 16.19
N ASP A 299 4.92 1.43 15.76
CA ASP A 299 6.13 2.22 15.94
C ASP A 299 6.50 2.30 17.42
N ARG A 300 7.74 1.98 17.78
CA ARG A 300 8.27 2.07 19.13
C ARG A 300 8.31 3.52 19.67
N ASN A 301 8.26 4.51 18.79
CA ASN A 301 8.13 5.91 19.19
C ASN A 301 6.70 6.30 19.63
N THR A 302 5.76 5.35 19.61
CA THR A 302 4.41 5.55 20.13
C THR A 302 4.44 5.71 21.66
N PRO A 303 3.76 6.72 22.25
CA PRO A 303 3.70 6.82 23.71
C PRO A 303 3.13 5.55 24.33
N GLU A 304 3.82 5.01 25.36
CA GLU A 304 3.54 3.71 25.97
C GLU A 304 2.05 3.55 26.36
N LYS A 305 1.45 4.61 26.92
CA LYS A 305 0.04 4.62 27.33
C LYS A 305 -0.97 4.36 26.20
N TYR A 306 -0.57 4.44 24.92
CA TYR A 306 -1.44 4.18 23.77
C TYR A 306 -1.13 2.86 23.04
N ILE A 307 -0.07 2.14 23.39
CA ILE A 307 0.30 0.89 22.71
C ILE A 307 -0.81 -0.15 22.83
N ASP A 308 -1.30 -0.41 24.05
CA ASP A 308 -2.39 -1.36 24.27
C ASP A 308 -3.69 -0.93 23.58
N CYS A 309 -3.98 0.36 23.60
CA CYS A 309 -5.11 0.96 22.89
C CYS A 309 -5.07 0.66 21.38
N ILE A 310 -3.90 0.78 20.76
CA ILE A 310 -3.70 0.50 19.33
C ILE A 310 -3.88 -0.98 19.04
N ILE A 311 -3.31 -1.85 19.88
CA ILE A 311 -3.45 -3.31 19.76
C ILE A 311 -4.94 -3.71 19.83
N GLU A 312 -5.67 -3.16 20.79
CA GLU A 312 -7.09 -3.45 20.94
C GLU A 312 -7.92 -2.90 19.77
N ALA A 313 -7.61 -1.71 19.26
CA ALA A 313 -8.30 -1.13 18.11
C ALA A 313 -8.20 -2.02 16.85
N VAL A 314 -7.04 -2.63 16.61
CA VAL A 314 -6.85 -3.60 15.53
C VAL A 314 -7.62 -4.89 15.83
N ARG A 315 -7.57 -5.39 17.07
CA ARG A 315 -8.25 -6.61 17.49
C ARG A 315 -9.77 -6.50 17.51
N ASP A 316 -10.33 -5.31 17.62
CA ASP A 316 -11.77 -5.06 17.52
C ASP A 316 -12.37 -5.54 16.18
N TRP A 317 -11.55 -5.76 15.15
CA TRP A 317 -11.95 -6.31 13.85
C TRP A 317 -12.01 -7.84 13.80
N ARG A 318 -11.46 -8.56 14.78
CA ARG A 318 -11.46 -10.04 14.80
C ARG A 318 -12.86 -10.65 14.65
N PRO A 319 -13.92 -10.18 15.37
CA PRO A 319 -15.27 -10.75 15.20
C PRO A 319 -15.82 -10.60 13.79
N ALA A 320 -15.41 -9.56 13.04
CA ALA A 320 -15.80 -9.39 11.65
C ALA A 320 -15.15 -10.44 10.74
N PHE A 321 -13.87 -10.76 10.96
CA PHE A 321 -13.19 -11.83 10.25
C PHE A 321 -13.68 -13.23 10.66
N GLU A 322 -14.09 -13.42 11.90
CA GLU A 322 -14.72 -14.67 12.33
C GLU A 322 -16.06 -14.90 11.61
N LYS A 323 -16.89 -13.86 11.38
CA LYS A 323 -18.07 -13.97 10.51
C LYS A 323 -17.70 -14.35 9.07
N ALA A 324 -16.53 -13.92 8.58
CA ALA A 324 -16.01 -14.34 7.27
C ALA A 324 -15.40 -15.75 7.26
N GLY A 325 -15.36 -16.45 8.39
CA GLY A 325 -14.82 -17.82 8.53
C GLY A 325 -13.37 -17.92 8.95
N PHE A 326 -12.74 -16.80 9.33
CA PHE A 326 -11.32 -16.79 9.71
C PHE A 326 -11.11 -16.51 11.20
N LYS A 327 -10.36 -17.33 11.90
CA LYS A 327 -9.82 -17.01 13.23
C LYS A 327 -8.39 -16.46 13.10
N ASN A 328 -7.99 -15.61 14.02
CA ASN A 328 -6.65 -15.02 14.07
C ASN A 328 -6.21 -14.32 12.77
N ALA A 329 -7.17 -13.81 11.97
CA ALA A 329 -6.90 -13.19 10.68
C ALA A 329 -6.23 -11.81 10.78
N ILE A 330 -6.40 -11.12 11.92
CA ILE A 330 -5.87 -9.77 12.14
C ILE A 330 -5.33 -9.64 13.57
N ASP A 331 -4.17 -8.99 13.72
CA ASP A 331 -3.55 -8.70 15.01
C ASP A 331 -2.64 -7.47 14.91
N ALA A 332 -2.18 -6.97 16.06
CA ALA A 332 -1.14 -5.95 16.15
C ALA A 332 -0.13 -6.29 17.25
N ARG A 333 1.10 -5.85 17.05
CA ARG A 333 2.19 -6.00 18.00
C ARG A 333 3.21 -4.86 17.86
N LEU A 334 3.98 -4.62 18.89
CA LEU A 334 5.08 -3.66 18.83
C LEU A 334 6.11 -4.12 17.79
N ALA A 335 6.65 -3.19 17.00
CA ALA A 335 7.72 -3.47 16.06
C ALA A 335 8.93 -4.07 16.79
N PRO A 336 9.62 -5.09 16.26
CA PRO A 336 10.81 -5.64 16.89
C PRO A 336 11.92 -4.59 16.97
N THR A 337 12.83 -4.75 17.93
CA THR A 337 14.10 -4.00 17.94
C THR A 337 15.06 -4.61 16.91
N VAL A 338 16.15 -3.89 16.62
CA VAL A 338 17.22 -4.40 15.72
C VAL A 338 17.86 -5.68 16.29
N GLU A 339 17.90 -5.82 17.62
CA GLU A 339 18.42 -7.02 18.29
C GLU A 339 17.47 -8.22 18.21
N GLU A 340 16.15 -7.96 18.21
CA GLU A 340 15.11 -8.99 18.08
C GLU A 340 14.95 -9.48 16.63
N ASP A 341 15.04 -8.56 15.67
CA ASP A 341 14.93 -8.85 14.24
C ASP A 341 15.74 -7.82 13.43
N PRO A 342 17.02 -8.11 13.10
CA PRO A 342 17.86 -7.20 12.33
C PRO A 342 17.42 -7.01 10.89
N ASP A 343 16.54 -7.87 10.38
CA ASP A 343 16.00 -7.78 9.03
C ASP A 343 14.69 -6.98 8.93
N PHE A 344 14.06 -6.70 10.08
CA PHE A 344 12.86 -5.88 10.10
C PHE A 344 13.16 -4.45 9.68
N SER A 345 12.29 -3.88 8.86
CA SER A 345 12.37 -2.47 8.47
C SER A 345 11.00 -1.84 8.30
N ILE A 346 10.83 -0.62 8.81
CA ILE A 346 9.58 0.14 8.71
C ILE A 346 9.22 0.53 7.27
N TYR A 347 10.18 0.47 6.34
CA TYR A 347 9.95 0.72 4.92
C TYR A 347 9.83 -0.56 4.08
N ASP A 348 9.88 -1.73 4.72
CA ASP A 348 9.51 -2.98 4.07
C ASP A 348 7.99 -3.04 3.94
N SER A 349 7.48 -2.86 2.73
CA SER A 349 6.05 -2.82 2.44
C SER A 349 5.32 -4.15 2.69
N THR A 350 6.04 -5.23 3.06
CA THR A 350 5.42 -6.48 3.49
C THR A 350 4.80 -6.41 4.88
N TYR A 351 5.20 -5.42 5.67
CA TYR A 351 4.71 -5.21 7.03
C TYR A 351 3.74 -4.03 7.10
N PRO A 352 2.44 -4.24 7.37
CA PRO A 352 1.55 -3.15 7.74
C PRO A 352 2.07 -2.45 8.99
N PHE A 353 2.15 -1.12 8.96
CA PHE A 353 2.78 -0.32 10.00
C PHE A 353 1.87 0.79 10.53
N ILE A 354 1.97 1.09 11.82
CA ILE A 354 1.24 2.17 12.49
C ILE A 354 2.27 3.08 13.14
N SER A 355 2.35 4.35 12.69
CA SER A 355 3.28 5.32 13.24
C SER A 355 2.60 6.48 13.96
N TRP A 356 3.18 6.83 15.11
CA TRP A 356 2.82 8.03 15.87
C TRP A 356 3.63 9.21 15.36
N LYS A 357 2.96 10.28 14.89
CA LYS A 357 3.61 11.41 14.25
C LYS A 357 3.52 12.65 15.11
N ILE A 358 4.66 13.28 15.37
CA ILE A 358 4.74 14.53 16.10
C ILE A 358 4.43 15.68 15.14
N SER A 359 3.20 16.20 15.22
CA SER A 359 2.75 17.29 14.37
C SER A 359 1.55 18.00 14.97
N GLY A 360 1.36 19.27 14.62
CA GLY A 360 0.15 20.03 14.92
C GLY A 360 -1.09 19.65 14.10
N GLN A 361 -0.99 18.65 13.23
CA GLN A 361 -2.12 18.13 12.45
C GLN A 361 -3.14 17.42 13.33
N ASN A 362 -4.40 17.82 13.22
CA ASN A 362 -5.52 17.17 13.91
C ASN A 362 -6.11 16.09 13.02
N ASN A 363 -5.38 15.00 12.77
CA ASN A 363 -5.80 13.95 11.85
C ASN A 363 -5.19 12.59 12.17
N ALA A 364 -5.77 11.56 11.57
CA ALA A 364 -5.18 10.25 11.32
C ALA A 364 -5.52 9.84 9.88
N TYR A 365 -4.84 8.85 9.32
CA TYR A 365 -5.16 8.33 7.99
C TYR A 365 -4.70 6.88 7.83
N GLY A 366 -5.47 6.10 7.08
CA GLY A 366 -5.19 4.71 6.73
C GLY A 366 -5.23 4.51 5.21
N PRO A 367 -4.07 4.48 4.53
CA PRO A 367 -4.02 4.31 3.09
C PRO A 367 -4.21 2.85 2.67
N THR A 368 -4.70 2.64 1.45
CA THR A 368 -4.90 1.34 0.81
C THR A 368 -4.15 1.23 -0.53
N PRO A 369 -2.81 1.32 -0.54
CA PRO A 369 -2.05 1.07 -1.76
C PRO A 369 -2.24 -0.37 -2.21
N CYS A 370 -2.61 -0.57 -3.48
CA CYS A 370 -2.99 -1.87 -3.99
C CYS A 370 -2.36 -2.21 -5.33
N GLU A 371 -2.27 -3.48 -5.61
CA GLU A 371 -1.86 -4.05 -6.87
C GLU A 371 -3.00 -3.90 -7.89
N PRO A 372 -2.77 -3.25 -9.06
CA PRO A 372 -3.87 -2.84 -9.94
C PRO A 372 -4.56 -4.00 -10.67
N ARG A 373 -3.94 -5.19 -10.81
CA ARG A 373 -4.55 -6.32 -11.53
C ARG A 373 -5.78 -6.86 -10.80
N SER A 374 -5.75 -6.85 -9.45
CA SER A 374 -6.73 -7.53 -8.61
C SER A 374 -7.37 -6.66 -7.52
N GLY A 375 -6.77 -5.50 -7.20
CA GLY A 375 -7.13 -4.71 -6.02
C GLY A 375 -6.51 -5.25 -4.72
N GLU A 376 -5.57 -6.20 -4.78
CA GLU A 376 -4.87 -6.70 -3.59
C GLU A 376 -4.10 -5.57 -2.90
N ILE A 377 -4.41 -5.32 -1.63
CA ILE A 377 -3.65 -4.36 -0.80
C ILE A 377 -2.28 -4.98 -0.54
N ILE A 378 -1.21 -4.29 -0.94
CA ILE A 378 0.16 -4.81 -0.90
C ILE A 378 1.08 -4.06 0.06
N ALA A 379 0.61 -2.96 0.62
CA ALA A 379 1.31 -2.15 1.59
C ALA A 379 0.32 -1.39 2.46
N CYS A 380 0.72 -1.00 3.66
CA CYS A 380 -0.09 -0.16 4.54
C CYS A 380 0.81 0.56 5.55
N HIS A 381 0.56 1.85 5.74
CA HIS A 381 1.23 2.63 6.77
C HIS A 381 0.23 3.64 7.35
N ILE A 382 -0.40 3.30 8.48
CA ILE A 382 -1.31 4.20 9.21
C ILE A 382 -0.49 5.29 9.88
N GLY A 383 -0.89 6.55 9.71
CA GLY A 383 -0.31 7.70 10.38
C GLY A 383 -1.28 8.28 11.41
N ILE A 384 -0.82 8.43 12.65
CA ILE A 384 -1.57 9.06 13.74
C ILE A 384 -0.81 10.31 14.15
N PHE A 385 -1.43 11.46 14.02
CA PHE A 385 -0.82 12.71 14.49
C PHE A 385 -1.15 12.94 15.96
N CYS A 386 -0.16 13.31 16.77
CA CYS A 386 -0.33 13.53 18.20
C CYS A 386 -1.42 14.56 18.54
N SER A 387 -1.65 15.54 17.66
CA SER A 387 -2.69 16.57 17.83
C SER A 387 -4.11 16.07 17.54
N VAL A 388 -4.32 14.81 17.15
CA VAL A 388 -5.65 14.21 17.05
C VAL A 388 -6.38 14.28 18.40
N LEU A 389 -5.65 14.19 19.50
CA LEU A 389 -6.20 14.37 20.86
C LEU A 389 -6.93 15.70 21.04
N ASN A 390 -6.39 16.79 20.47
CA ASN A 390 -7.03 18.11 20.53
C ASN A 390 -8.34 18.14 19.74
N LEU A 391 -8.41 17.38 18.65
CA LEU A 391 -9.61 17.27 17.83
C LEU A 391 -10.70 16.49 18.56
N GLU A 392 -10.34 15.36 19.14
CA GLU A 392 -11.24 14.51 19.93
C GLU A 392 -11.79 15.27 21.14
N GLN A 393 -10.97 16.02 21.85
CA GLN A 393 -11.40 16.86 22.96
C GLN A 393 -12.44 17.90 22.53
N LYS A 394 -12.21 18.59 21.41
CA LYS A 394 -13.15 19.59 20.88
C LYS A 394 -14.47 18.96 20.47
N TRP A 395 -14.44 17.80 19.84
CA TRP A 395 -15.65 17.09 19.46
C TRP A 395 -16.42 16.57 20.68
N TYR A 396 -15.71 16.02 21.65
CA TYR A 396 -16.34 15.55 22.90
C TYR A 396 -17.00 16.70 23.66
N PHE A 397 -16.31 17.84 23.78
CA PHE A 397 -16.89 19.05 24.37
C PHE A 397 -18.16 19.50 23.61
N ALA A 398 -18.08 19.60 22.29
CA ALA A 398 -19.19 20.09 21.48
C ALA A 398 -20.43 19.17 21.53
N GLN A 399 -20.23 17.86 21.57
CA GLN A 399 -21.31 16.88 21.49
C GLN A 399 -21.79 16.40 22.87
N CYS A 400 -20.89 16.30 23.85
CA CYS A 400 -21.19 15.71 25.16
C CYS A 400 -21.10 16.70 26.32
N GLY A 401 -20.75 17.96 26.09
CA GLY A 401 -20.62 18.98 27.14
C GLY A 401 -21.91 19.26 27.90
N ALA A 402 -23.08 18.95 27.34
CA ALA A 402 -24.37 19.07 28.00
C ALA A 402 -24.71 17.88 28.91
N ASN A 403 -24.07 16.72 28.71
CA ASN A 403 -24.47 15.47 29.38
C ASN A 403 -23.31 14.79 30.15
N ASP A 404 -22.05 15.18 29.90
CA ASP A 404 -20.90 14.66 30.63
C ASP A 404 -20.00 15.80 31.16
N PRO A 405 -19.94 15.99 32.49
CA PRO A 405 -19.06 17.02 33.08
C PRO A 405 -17.58 16.86 32.75
N GLN A 406 -17.12 15.66 32.40
CA GLN A 406 -15.71 15.41 32.01
C GLN A 406 -15.33 16.17 30.73
N ALA A 407 -16.31 16.48 29.87
CA ALA A 407 -16.10 17.25 28.64
C ALA A 407 -15.56 18.68 28.90
N TRP A 408 -15.73 19.23 30.11
CA TRP A 408 -15.30 20.56 30.51
C TRP A 408 -13.88 20.61 31.02
N ASN A 409 -13.19 19.50 31.17
CA ASN A 409 -11.80 19.47 31.58
C ASN A 409 -10.92 20.07 30.48
N ILE A 410 -9.83 20.76 30.89
CA ILE A 410 -8.79 21.27 29.96
C ILE A 410 -8.19 20.10 29.17
N GLU A 411 -7.92 18.98 29.85
CA GLU A 411 -7.52 17.72 29.27
C GLU A 411 -8.51 16.64 29.67
N LEU A 412 -8.92 15.80 28.73
CA LEU A 412 -9.78 14.68 29.02
C LEU A 412 -9.05 13.66 29.90
N PRO A 413 -9.75 12.97 30.82
CA PRO A 413 -9.17 11.88 31.58
C PRO A 413 -8.54 10.81 30.69
N ASP A 414 -7.46 10.18 31.15
CA ASP A 414 -6.74 9.16 30.36
C ASP A 414 -7.65 8.01 29.87
N SER A 415 -8.62 7.58 30.69
CA SER A 415 -9.59 6.57 30.28
C SER A 415 -10.48 7.01 29.10
N LEU A 416 -10.85 8.29 29.06
CA LEU A 416 -11.63 8.83 27.97
C LEU A 416 -10.77 9.06 26.72
N GLN A 417 -9.54 9.55 26.88
CA GLN A 417 -8.56 9.66 25.79
C GLN A 417 -8.31 8.28 25.16
N TYR A 418 -8.15 7.25 25.99
CA TYR A 418 -7.98 5.86 25.54
C TYR A 418 -9.11 5.41 24.61
N GLU A 419 -10.37 5.57 25.04
CA GLU A 419 -11.54 5.17 24.25
C GLU A 419 -11.68 5.97 22.95
N GLN A 420 -11.33 7.26 22.96
CA GLN A 420 -11.37 8.10 21.75
C GLN A 420 -10.28 7.72 20.74
N ILE A 421 -9.05 7.52 21.20
CA ILE A 421 -7.95 7.06 20.31
C ILE A 421 -8.27 5.68 19.76
N LYS A 422 -8.80 4.79 20.59
CA LYS A 422 -9.22 3.46 20.15
C LYS A 422 -10.28 3.55 19.04
N GLN A 423 -11.26 4.44 19.17
CA GLN A 423 -12.27 4.66 18.14
C GLN A 423 -11.67 5.15 16.82
N VAL A 424 -10.82 6.19 16.86
CA VAL A 424 -10.16 6.74 15.66
C VAL A 424 -9.36 5.64 14.98
N LEU A 425 -8.57 4.89 15.73
CA LEU A 425 -7.74 3.83 15.17
C LEU A 425 -8.53 2.66 14.61
N THR A 426 -9.61 2.24 15.29
CA THR A 426 -10.51 1.21 14.75
C THR A 426 -11.09 1.65 13.41
N HIS A 427 -11.43 2.94 13.26
CA HIS A 427 -11.90 3.53 12.00
C HIS A 427 -10.80 3.52 10.92
N GLU A 428 -9.58 4.00 11.24
CA GLU A 428 -8.47 4.02 10.27
C GLU A 428 -8.06 2.60 9.84
N VAL A 429 -8.08 1.63 10.75
CA VAL A 429 -7.89 0.22 10.41
C VAL A 429 -8.96 -0.24 9.42
N GLY A 430 -10.23 0.14 9.58
CA GLY A 430 -11.29 -0.15 8.62
C GLY A 430 -10.96 0.33 7.21
N HIS A 431 -10.42 1.53 7.05
CA HIS A 431 -9.94 2.01 5.77
C HIS A 431 -8.83 1.12 5.21
N THR A 432 -7.89 0.68 6.03
CA THR A 432 -6.81 -0.20 5.58
C THR A 432 -7.26 -1.62 5.24
N LEU A 433 -8.45 -2.01 5.69
CA LEU A 433 -9.12 -3.24 5.26
C LEU A 433 -9.92 -3.06 3.94
N GLY A 434 -9.91 -1.86 3.39
CA GLY A 434 -10.55 -1.50 2.14
C GLY A 434 -11.90 -0.79 2.27
N LEU A 435 -12.40 -0.54 3.48
CA LEU A 435 -13.75 -0.01 3.70
C LEU A 435 -13.84 1.50 3.42
N GLU A 436 -14.90 1.92 2.75
CA GLU A 436 -15.32 3.30 2.58
C GLU A 436 -16.15 3.79 3.78
N HIS A 437 -16.32 5.12 3.92
CA HIS A 437 -17.23 5.68 4.90
C HIS A 437 -18.69 5.23 4.65
N ASN A 438 -19.42 4.90 5.71
CA ASN A 438 -20.87 4.61 5.64
C ASN A 438 -21.68 5.56 6.53
N PHE A 439 -22.15 6.67 5.98
CA PHE A 439 -22.91 7.70 6.72
C PHE A 439 -24.35 7.29 7.09
N LEU A 440 -24.80 6.08 6.79
CA LEU A 440 -26.04 5.51 7.33
C LEU A 440 -25.85 4.85 8.70
N GLY A 441 -24.62 4.63 9.13
CA GLY A 441 -24.29 3.90 10.36
C GLY A 441 -24.99 4.45 11.60
N SER A 442 -25.10 5.78 11.72
CA SER A 442 -25.72 6.46 12.86
C SER A 442 -27.24 6.59 12.82
N SER A 443 -27.90 6.15 11.74
CA SER A 443 -29.32 6.38 11.52
C SER A 443 -30.23 5.24 11.99
N HIS A 444 -29.70 4.11 12.43
CA HIS A 444 -30.44 2.87 12.60
C HIS A 444 -31.05 2.69 14.00
N TYR A 445 -30.48 3.33 15.03
CA TYR A 445 -30.91 3.07 16.41
C TYR A 445 -31.75 4.20 16.98
N SER A 446 -32.79 3.84 17.73
CA SER A 446 -33.65 4.82 18.39
C SER A 446 -32.93 5.48 19.57
N ILE A 447 -33.46 6.63 20.00
CA ILE A 447 -32.94 7.35 21.18
C ILE A 447 -33.00 6.49 22.44
N ASP A 448 -34.03 5.66 22.60
CA ASP A 448 -34.13 4.78 23.74
C ASP A 448 -33.05 3.70 23.72
N GLN A 449 -32.79 3.10 22.57
CA GLN A 449 -31.65 2.18 22.38
C GLN A 449 -30.30 2.83 22.67
N LEU A 450 -30.10 4.08 22.24
CA LEU A 450 -28.87 4.83 22.50
C LEU A 450 -28.66 5.20 23.98
N ARG A 451 -29.66 5.03 24.83
CA ARG A 451 -29.61 5.25 26.28
C ARG A 451 -29.61 3.97 27.10
N ASP A 452 -29.75 2.83 26.47
CA ASP A 452 -29.79 1.51 27.09
C ASP A 452 -28.39 0.87 27.07
N ASN A 453 -27.79 0.71 28.27
CA ASN A 453 -26.46 0.12 28.41
C ASN A 453 -26.41 -1.34 27.95
N ASP A 454 -27.48 -2.12 28.15
CA ASP A 454 -27.51 -3.54 27.76
C ASP A 454 -27.59 -3.66 26.24
N PHE A 455 -28.39 -2.82 25.58
CA PHE A 455 -28.38 -2.71 24.12
C PHE A 455 -26.98 -2.30 23.61
N LEU A 456 -26.43 -1.23 24.15
CA LEU A 456 -25.11 -0.71 23.71
C LEU A 456 -23.95 -1.66 24.01
N SER A 457 -24.07 -2.56 25.00
CA SER A 457 -23.07 -3.59 25.26
C SER A 457 -22.96 -4.61 24.12
N GLN A 458 -24.07 -4.89 23.44
CA GLN A 458 -24.18 -5.85 22.34
C GLN A 458 -23.95 -5.19 20.97
N TYR A 459 -24.57 -4.02 20.81
CA TYR A 459 -24.56 -3.32 19.53
C TYR A 459 -23.73 -2.04 19.51
N SER A 460 -23.37 -1.23 19.14
CA SER A 460 -22.67 0.04 19.18
C SER A 460 -23.67 1.22 19.22
N ILE A 461 -23.18 2.43 19.23
CA ILE A 461 -24.02 3.64 19.03
C ILE A 461 -24.38 3.88 17.56
N GLY A 462 -23.87 3.04 16.66
CA GLY A 462 -24.17 3.03 15.25
C GLY A 462 -23.84 1.68 14.63
N SER A 463 -24.42 1.35 13.48
CA SER A 463 -24.18 0.08 12.79
C SER A 463 -22.80 -0.02 12.14
N SER A 464 -22.09 1.09 12.02
CA SER A 464 -20.75 1.15 11.39
C SER A 464 -19.79 2.08 12.11
N ILE A 465 -18.55 1.61 12.36
CA ILE A 465 -17.42 2.42 12.79
C ILE A 465 -16.97 3.37 11.67
N MET A 466 -17.33 3.08 10.43
CA MET A 466 -16.97 3.91 9.27
C MET A 466 -17.87 5.14 9.10
N ASP A 467 -18.80 5.38 10.03
CA ASP A 467 -19.53 6.63 10.16
C ASP A 467 -18.78 7.63 11.05
N TYR A 468 -19.06 8.91 10.90
CA TYR A 468 -18.48 9.99 11.72
C TYR A 468 -19.29 10.31 12.98
N VAL A 469 -20.03 9.35 13.51
CA VAL A 469 -20.62 9.46 14.85
C VAL A 469 -19.51 9.35 15.91
N ARG A 470 -19.12 10.45 16.52
CA ARG A 470 -17.95 10.53 17.40
C ARG A 470 -18.21 10.02 18.80
N CYS A 471 -19.35 10.39 19.37
CA CYS A 471 -19.73 9.99 20.71
C CYS A 471 -21.26 9.97 20.85
N ASN A 472 -21.76 9.34 21.91
CA ASN A 472 -23.19 9.24 22.18
C ASN A 472 -23.72 10.56 22.82
N TYR A 473 -24.09 11.49 21.96
CA TYR A 473 -24.68 12.78 22.38
C TYR A 473 -26.14 12.67 22.84
N ALA A 474 -26.79 11.50 22.67
CA ALA A 474 -28.18 11.27 23.09
C ALA A 474 -28.33 10.98 24.58
N LEU A 475 -27.22 10.72 25.29
CA LEU A 475 -27.22 10.42 26.72
C LEU A 475 -27.70 11.61 27.54
N ARG A 476 -28.29 11.31 28.68
CA ARG A 476 -28.63 12.26 29.74
C ARG A 476 -27.71 12.00 30.94
N PRO A 477 -27.52 12.98 31.84
CA PRO A 477 -26.65 12.82 33.02
C PRO A 477 -27.04 11.62 33.92
N GLN A 478 -28.30 11.23 33.93
CA GLN A 478 -28.81 10.11 34.73
C GLN A 478 -28.70 8.75 34.05
N ASP A 479 -28.43 8.68 32.75
CA ASP A 479 -28.29 7.44 32.01
C ASP A 479 -26.97 6.74 32.42
N LYS A 480 -27.05 5.51 32.91
CA LYS A 480 -25.93 4.76 33.43
C LYS A 480 -25.33 3.91 32.32
N VAL A 481 -24.61 4.56 31.38
CA VAL A 481 -23.97 3.87 30.28
C VAL A 481 -22.44 3.82 30.53
N ASP A 482 -21.88 2.63 30.42
CA ASP A 482 -20.44 2.40 30.59
C ASP A 482 -19.63 3.21 29.55
N LEU A 483 -18.44 3.69 29.95
CA LEU A 483 -17.62 4.54 29.11
C LEU A 483 -17.33 3.92 27.74
N ARG A 484 -16.96 2.62 27.69
CA ARG A 484 -16.69 1.87 26.45
C ARG A 484 -17.89 1.80 25.49
N ASN A 485 -19.13 1.93 26.03
CA ASN A 485 -20.37 1.87 25.28
C ASN A 485 -20.85 3.24 24.77
N ARG A 486 -20.13 4.34 25.13
CA ARG A 486 -20.48 5.70 24.71
C ARG A 486 -19.88 6.10 23.37
N ARG A 487 -19.06 5.23 22.77
CA ARG A 487 -18.41 5.44 21.46
C ARG A 487 -18.92 4.47 20.40
N VAL A 488 -18.69 4.80 19.13
CA VAL A 488 -18.94 3.85 18.04
C VAL A 488 -17.85 2.76 18.04
N ARG A 489 -18.26 1.55 17.71
CA ARG A 489 -17.41 0.35 17.60
C ARG A 489 -17.70 -0.37 16.29
N VAL A 490 -16.94 -1.40 15.95
CA VAL A 490 -17.22 -2.29 14.81
C VAL A 490 -18.64 -2.84 14.94
N GLY A 491 -19.53 -2.38 14.07
CA GLY A 491 -20.94 -2.67 14.09
C GLY A 491 -21.36 -3.80 13.14
N GLU A 492 -22.67 -4.00 13.01
CA GLU A 492 -23.21 -5.09 12.19
C GLU A 492 -22.94 -4.86 10.69
N TYR A 493 -22.99 -3.60 10.23
CA TYR A 493 -22.61 -3.26 8.87
C TYR A 493 -21.15 -3.61 8.58
N ASP A 494 -20.24 -3.25 9.47
CA ASP A 494 -18.80 -3.51 9.28
C ASP A 494 -18.50 -5.00 9.22
N LYS A 495 -19.16 -5.78 10.08
CA LYS A 495 -19.05 -7.25 10.09
C LYS A 495 -19.58 -7.86 8.79
N TRP A 496 -20.71 -7.35 8.27
CA TRP A 496 -21.23 -7.74 6.96
C TRP A 496 -20.26 -7.35 5.84
N ALA A 497 -19.70 -6.14 5.85
CA ALA A 497 -18.79 -5.66 4.83
C ALA A 497 -17.52 -6.54 4.76
N ILE A 498 -16.94 -6.88 5.91
CA ILE A 498 -15.78 -7.80 5.97
C ILE A 498 -16.19 -9.20 5.49
N GLU A 499 -17.34 -9.73 5.91
CA GLU A 499 -17.83 -11.03 5.44
C GLU A 499 -18.02 -11.02 3.92
N TRP A 500 -18.63 -9.98 3.36
CA TRP A 500 -18.83 -9.86 1.91
C TRP A 500 -17.53 -9.81 1.13
N GLY A 501 -16.54 -9.06 1.60
CA GLY A 501 -15.28 -8.84 0.89
C GLY A 501 -14.26 -9.97 1.04
N TYR A 502 -14.26 -10.65 2.20
CA TYR A 502 -13.19 -11.58 2.57
C TYR A 502 -13.63 -13.05 2.61
N ARG A 503 -14.91 -13.34 2.78
CA ARG A 503 -15.42 -14.71 2.78
C ARG A 503 -15.12 -15.42 1.45
N ILE A 504 -14.67 -16.66 1.55
CA ILE A 504 -14.50 -17.56 0.40
C ILE A 504 -15.85 -18.19 0.08
N PHE A 505 -16.45 -17.77 -1.01
CA PHE A 505 -17.72 -18.33 -1.48
C PHE A 505 -17.51 -19.62 -2.23
N PRO A 506 -18.41 -20.61 -2.12
CA PRO A 506 -18.33 -21.84 -2.90
C PRO A 506 -18.48 -21.55 -4.40
N GLY A 507 -17.84 -22.36 -5.26
CA GLY A 507 -17.94 -22.24 -6.71
C GLY A 507 -16.74 -22.86 -7.41
N LYS A 508 -16.95 -23.44 -8.58
CA LYS A 508 -15.93 -24.11 -9.39
C LYS A 508 -14.93 -23.10 -10.00
N ASP A 509 -15.41 -21.91 -10.26
CA ASP A 509 -14.63 -20.83 -10.85
C ASP A 509 -15.02 -19.46 -10.26
N ALA A 510 -14.31 -18.41 -10.65
CA ALA A 510 -14.55 -17.06 -10.15
C ALA A 510 -15.96 -16.54 -10.47
N SER A 511 -16.55 -16.92 -11.62
CA SER A 511 -17.89 -16.48 -12.01
C SER A 511 -18.98 -17.10 -11.11
N GLU A 512 -18.84 -18.38 -10.80
CA GLU A 512 -19.77 -19.08 -9.90
C GLU A 512 -19.65 -18.55 -8.47
N ARG A 513 -18.42 -18.29 -8.00
CA ARG A 513 -18.18 -17.67 -6.68
C ARG A 513 -18.78 -16.28 -6.59
N GLU A 514 -18.63 -15.45 -7.63
CA GLU A 514 -19.24 -14.10 -7.66
C GLU A 514 -20.77 -14.16 -7.70
N LYS A 515 -21.35 -15.11 -8.44
CA LYS A 515 -22.79 -15.35 -8.43
C LYS A 515 -23.28 -15.70 -7.04
N ASN A 516 -22.61 -16.61 -6.35
CA ASN A 516 -22.99 -17.03 -4.99
C ASN A 516 -22.81 -15.89 -3.99
N ARG A 517 -21.76 -15.06 -4.11
CA ARG A 517 -21.60 -13.83 -3.32
C ARG A 517 -22.77 -12.87 -3.55
N THR A 518 -23.17 -12.67 -4.80
CA THR A 518 -24.27 -11.77 -5.16
C THR A 518 -25.60 -12.25 -4.58
N LEU A 519 -25.92 -13.54 -4.68
CA LEU A 519 -27.14 -14.11 -4.11
C LEU A 519 -27.15 -13.99 -2.58
N TRP A 520 -26.06 -14.31 -1.94
CA TRP A 520 -25.90 -14.14 -0.49
C TRP A 520 -26.09 -12.67 -0.08
N ASN A 521 -25.51 -11.73 -0.83
CA ASN A 521 -25.64 -10.31 -0.56
C ASN A 521 -27.08 -9.81 -0.71
N GLN A 522 -27.80 -10.25 -1.75
CA GLN A 522 -29.20 -9.89 -1.94
C GLN A 522 -30.08 -10.31 -0.75
N GLU A 523 -29.79 -11.44 -0.13
CA GLU A 523 -30.49 -11.87 1.08
C GLU A 523 -30.14 -10.98 2.28
N LYS A 524 -28.85 -10.67 2.47
CA LYS A 524 -28.38 -9.80 3.56
C LYS A 524 -28.92 -8.38 3.46
N GLN A 525 -29.02 -7.83 2.26
CA GLN A 525 -29.53 -6.46 2.01
C GLN A 525 -31.04 -6.28 2.29
N LYS A 526 -31.74 -7.33 2.72
CA LYS A 526 -33.09 -7.18 3.27
C LYS A 526 -33.08 -6.52 4.65
N ASP A 527 -31.94 -6.55 5.35
CA ASP A 527 -31.73 -5.87 6.61
C ASP A 527 -31.29 -4.41 6.36
N PRO A 528 -32.10 -3.39 6.72
CA PRO A 528 -31.73 -2.00 6.49
C PRO A 528 -30.44 -1.56 7.19
N SER A 529 -30.08 -2.19 8.33
CA SER A 529 -28.87 -1.87 9.09
C SER A 529 -27.57 -2.17 8.32
N LEU A 530 -27.67 -2.93 7.22
CA LEU A 530 -26.57 -3.30 6.34
C LEU A 530 -26.50 -2.44 5.07
N HIS A 531 -27.34 -1.40 4.96
CA HIS A 531 -27.30 -0.51 3.81
C HIS A 531 -26.11 0.45 3.85
N PHE A 532 -25.70 0.88 2.68
CA PHE A 532 -24.56 1.76 2.46
C PHE A 532 -24.99 3.13 1.92
N SER A 533 -24.39 4.20 2.44
CA SER A 533 -24.39 5.52 1.81
C SER A 533 -23.02 6.18 2.05
N GLY A 534 -22.27 6.38 0.99
CA GLY A 534 -20.96 7.03 1.04
C GLY A 534 -21.03 8.55 1.00
N ARG A 535 -22.16 9.17 0.61
CA ARG A 535 -22.42 10.63 0.57
C ARG A 535 -23.92 10.87 0.41
#